data_f214bd4a49d73bd8a9230a409c6d09bb
#
_entry.id   f214bd4a49d73bd8a9230a409c6d09bb
#
_cell.length_a   1.000
_cell.length_b   1.000
_cell.length_c   1.000
_cell.angle_alpha   90.00
_cell.angle_beta   90.00
_cell.angle_gamma   90.00
#
_symmetry.space_group_name_H-M   'P 1'
#
loop_
_entity.id
_entity.type
_entity.pdbx_description
1 polymer ?
#
loop_
_entity_poly.entity_id
_entity_poly.type
_entity_poly.pdbx_seq_one_letter_code
_entity_poly.pdbx_strand_id
1 'polypeptide(L)'
;MFEAGNSLEKRRCPIDGVKVKSCAHCPSCAIMNGFGGAGAFSDGKYNITNQFGGTLHEYIGKKQALALMEYVDEINVANGGGGTHLYSTGATPIKKLCLENDLHLLDASVRHLGTDKNLVVLEHL
;
A
#
# COMPACT_ATOMS: atom_id res chain seq x y z
N MET A 1 19.89 -3.41 5.30
CA MET A 1 18.74 -2.56 5.74
C MET A 1 18.79 -2.44 7.25
N PHE A 2 18.49 -1.27 7.81
CA PHE A 2 18.38 -1.05 9.26
C PHE A 2 16.91 -0.77 9.59
N GLU A 3 16.36 -1.47 10.57
CA GLU A 3 14.99 -1.33 11.05
C GLU A 3 15.00 -1.01 12.55
N ALA A 4 14.30 0.05 12.95
CA ALA A 4 14.26 0.52 14.34
C ALA A 4 13.24 -0.25 15.20
N GLY A 5 12.25 -0.87 14.57
CA GLY A 5 11.18 -1.60 15.25
C GLY A 5 11.35 -3.12 15.19
N ASN A 6 10.30 -3.81 15.51
CA ASN A 6 10.27 -5.27 15.54
C ASN A 6 10.02 -5.89 14.15
N SER A 7 10.44 -7.17 13.99
CA SER A 7 10.02 -8.03 12.88
C SER A 7 8.49 -8.26 12.90
N LEU A 8 7.90 -8.63 11.77
CA LEU A 8 6.45 -8.83 11.63
C LEU A 8 5.87 -9.75 12.72
N GLU A 9 6.53 -10.86 13.01
CA GLU A 9 6.11 -11.83 14.02
C GLU A 9 5.95 -11.25 15.43
N LYS A 10 6.79 -10.26 15.76
CA LYS A 10 6.83 -9.60 17.08
C LYS A 10 5.96 -8.35 17.16
N ARG A 11 5.40 -7.91 16.04
CA ARG A 11 4.54 -6.72 15.96
C ARG A 11 3.11 -7.07 16.37
N ARG A 12 2.84 -7.01 17.67
CA ARG A 12 1.51 -7.27 18.23
C ARG A 12 1.03 -6.11 19.08
N CYS A 13 -0.15 -5.58 18.75
CA CYS A 13 -0.83 -4.59 19.59
C CYS A 13 -1.37 -5.28 20.84
N PRO A 14 -1.19 -4.69 22.05
CA PRO A 14 -1.74 -5.26 23.27
C PRO A 14 -3.27 -5.16 23.38
N ILE A 15 -3.94 -4.41 22.51
CA ILE A 15 -5.41 -4.31 22.50
C ILE A 15 -5.99 -5.67 22.11
N ASP A 16 -6.74 -6.28 23.00
CA ASP A 16 -7.43 -7.56 22.81
C ASP A 16 -8.97 -7.45 22.87
N GLY A 17 -9.48 -6.22 23.11
CA GLY A 17 -10.92 -5.94 23.22
C GLY A 17 -11.57 -6.42 24.52
N VAL A 18 -10.86 -7.18 25.35
CA VAL A 18 -11.35 -7.74 26.62
C VAL A 18 -10.66 -7.11 27.82
N LYS A 19 -9.35 -7.33 27.95
CA LYS A 19 -8.53 -6.78 29.05
C LYS A 19 -8.01 -5.39 28.72
N VAL A 20 -7.53 -5.20 27.50
CA VAL A 20 -7.02 -3.93 27.00
C VAL A 20 -7.96 -3.44 25.90
N LYS A 21 -8.88 -2.53 26.25
CA LYS A 21 -9.94 -2.03 25.35
C LYS A 21 -9.57 -0.78 24.58
N SER A 22 -8.57 -0.05 25.01
CA SER A 22 -8.12 1.21 24.40
C SER A 22 -6.62 1.24 24.20
N CYS A 23 -6.14 2.22 23.43
CA CYS A 23 -4.71 2.37 23.14
C CYS A 23 -3.88 2.50 24.44
N ALA A 24 -2.86 1.64 24.57
CA ALA A 24 -1.95 1.62 25.73
C ALA A 24 -0.82 2.65 25.62
N HIS A 25 -0.78 3.45 24.55
CA HIS A 25 0.27 4.45 24.27
C HIS A 25 1.69 3.91 24.42
N CYS A 26 1.95 2.75 23.78
CA CYS A 26 3.26 2.10 23.83
C CYS A 26 4.36 3.05 23.33
N PRO A 27 5.57 3.05 23.94
CA PRO A 27 6.70 3.88 23.48
C PRO A 27 7.07 3.65 22.00
N SER A 28 6.92 2.41 21.54
CA SER A 28 6.99 2.05 20.12
C SER A 28 5.70 1.32 19.75
N CYS A 29 4.89 1.94 18.91
CA CYS A 29 3.61 1.38 18.49
C CYS A 29 3.83 0.22 17.52
N ALA A 30 3.43 -0.99 17.91
CA ALA A 30 3.61 -2.19 17.10
C ALA A 30 2.81 -2.16 15.77
N ILE A 31 1.76 -1.33 15.66
CA ILE A 31 1.00 -1.16 14.41
C ILE A 31 1.69 -0.17 13.46
N MET A 32 2.26 0.90 13.99
CA MET A 32 2.82 1.99 13.19
C MET A 32 4.31 1.84 12.92
N ASN A 33 5.05 1.13 13.78
CA ASN A 33 6.50 1.03 13.76
C ASN A 33 6.96 -0.43 13.70
N GLY A 34 8.02 -0.69 12.92
CA GLY A 34 8.60 -1.99 12.67
C GLY A 34 8.58 -2.36 11.19
N PHE A 35 9.08 -3.54 10.86
CA PHE A 35 9.22 -3.98 9.48
C PHE A 35 7.89 -3.88 8.70
N GLY A 36 7.92 -3.27 7.53
CA GLY A 36 6.74 -2.97 6.72
C GLY A 36 5.93 -1.75 7.16
N GLY A 37 6.35 -1.05 8.24
CA GLY A 37 5.69 0.16 8.74
C GLY A 37 4.20 -0.02 9.04
N ALA A 38 3.43 1.07 8.98
CA ALA A 38 1.98 1.03 9.13
C ALA A 38 1.28 0.22 8.03
N GLY A 39 1.91 0.12 6.85
CA GLY A 39 1.41 -0.64 5.70
C GLY A 39 1.29 -2.14 5.94
N ALA A 40 2.09 -2.71 6.86
CA ALA A 40 2.09 -4.15 7.13
C ALA A 40 0.71 -4.71 7.55
N PHE A 41 -0.07 -3.90 8.25
CA PHE A 41 -1.40 -4.28 8.75
C PHE A 41 -2.55 -3.57 8.01
N SER A 42 -2.26 -3.03 6.82
CA SER A 42 -3.26 -2.44 5.95
C SER A 42 -3.95 -3.50 5.10
N ASP A 43 -4.93 -3.07 4.31
CA ASP A 43 -5.61 -3.91 3.32
C ASP A 43 -4.78 -4.18 2.05
N GLY A 44 -3.52 -3.76 2.01
CA GLY A 44 -2.60 -4.04 0.92
C GLY A 44 -2.99 -3.42 -0.41
N LYS A 45 -3.49 -2.20 -0.40
CA LYS A 45 -3.74 -1.42 -1.62
C LYS A 45 -2.49 -0.65 -2.03
N TYR A 46 -1.92 -1.04 -3.15
CA TYR A 46 -0.76 -0.37 -3.76
C TYR A 46 -1.22 0.49 -4.92
N ASN A 47 -1.12 1.80 -4.74
CA ASN A 47 -1.51 2.78 -5.76
C ASN A 47 -0.33 3.10 -6.68
N ILE A 48 -0.52 2.91 -7.99
CA ILE A 48 0.47 3.18 -9.03
C ILE A 48 -0.04 4.41 -9.79
N THR A 49 0.31 5.58 -9.31
CA THR A 49 -0.15 6.86 -9.86
C THR A 49 0.66 8.04 -9.31
N ASN A 50 0.74 9.11 -10.10
CA ASN A 50 1.26 10.41 -9.67
C ASN A 50 0.14 11.42 -9.33
N GLN A 51 -1.13 10.98 -9.31
CA GLN A 51 -2.26 11.89 -9.14
C GLN A 51 -2.60 12.14 -7.67
N PHE A 52 -2.20 11.21 -6.80
CA PHE A 52 -2.39 11.28 -5.34
C PHE A 52 -1.41 10.36 -4.60
N GLY A 53 -1.35 10.47 -3.28
CA GLY A 53 -0.63 9.54 -2.41
C GLY A 53 0.83 9.92 -2.13
N GLY A 54 1.36 10.97 -2.72
CA GLY A 54 2.71 11.44 -2.44
C GLY A 54 3.27 12.31 -3.56
N THR A 55 4.47 12.86 -3.33
CA THR A 55 5.10 13.86 -4.19
C THR A 55 6.44 13.39 -4.78
N LEU A 56 6.69 12.08 -4.84
CA LEU A 56 7.93 11.52 -5.37
C LEU A 56 8.26 12.05 -6.78
N HIS A 57 7.24 12.26 -7.59
CA HIS A 57 7.38 12.80 -8.95
C HIS A 57 7.97 14.23 -9.01
N GLU A 58 7.90 15.00 -7.95
CA GLU A 58 8.53 16.33 -7.85
C GLU A 58 10.06 16.22 -7.79
N TYR A 59 10.59 15.12 -7.25
CA TYR A 59 12.03 14.90 -7.07
C TYR A 59 12.67 14.18 -8.27
N ILE A 60 12.02 13.18 -8.83
CA ILE A 60 12.61 12.32 -9.89
C ILE A 60 11.88 12.41 -11.23
N GLY A 61 10.82 13.22 -11.32
CA GLY A 61 9.99 13.36 -12.52
C GLY A 61 8.90 12.30 -12.62
N LYS A 62 7.79 12.65 -13.27
CA LYS A 62 6.57 11.82 -13.34
C LYS A 62 6.80 10.44 -13.96
N LYS A 63 7.61 10.37 -15.03
CA LYS A 63 7.87 9.12 -15.74
C LYS A 63 8.68 8.15 -14.88
N GLN A 64 9.73 8.64 -14.23
CA GLN A 64 10.58 7.82 -13.38
C GLN A 64 9.84 7.37 -12.11
N ALA A 65 9.03 8.25 -11.51
CA ALA A 65 8.22 7.90 -10.35
C ALA A 65 7.22 6.78 -10.67
N LEU A 66 6.53 6.86 -11.80
CA LEU A 66 5.59 5.82 -12.24
C LEU A 66 6.33 4.50 -12.49
N ALA A 67 7.43 4.52 -13.25
CA ALA A 67 8.23 3.33 -13.52
C ALA A 67 8.77 2.66 -12.24
N LEU A 68 9.12 3.46 -11.22
CA LEU A 68 9.54 2.92 -9.92
C LEU A 68 8.37 2.25 -9.16
N MET A 69 7.17 2.84 -9.21
CA MET A 69 5.99 2.22 -8.60
C MET A 69 5.61 0.91 -9.30
N GLU A 70 5.70 0.86 -10.64
CA GLU A 70 5.49 -0.36 -11.45
C GLU A 70 6.52 -1.44 -11.09
N TYR A 71 7.79 -1.06 -10.97
CA TYR A 71 8.85 -1.98 -10.54
C TYR A 71 8.61 -2.54 -9.13
N VAL A 72 8.15 -1.71 -8.19
CA VAL A 72 7.78 -2.20 -6.85
C VAL A 72 6.59 -3.16 -6.91
N ASP A 73 5.62 -2.91 -7.80
CA ASP A 73 4.50 -3.82 -8.00
C ASP A 73 4.96 -5.18 -8.55
N GLU A 74 5.89 -5.19 -9.49
CA GLU A 74 6.52 -6.44 -10.01
C GLU A 74 7.20 -7.23 -8.89
N ILE A 75 7.95 -6.56 -7.99
CA ILE A 75 8.56 -7.19 -6.83
C ILE A 75 7.48 -7.80 -5.92
N ASN A 76 6.41 -7.06 -5.62
CA ASN A 76 5.32 -7.56 -4.78
C ASN A 76 4.65 -8.80 -5.40
N VAL A 77 4.41 -8.77 -6.71
CA VAL A 77 3.84 -9.93 -7.45
C VAL A 77 4.76 -11.14 -7.37
N ALA A 78 6.06 -10.95 -7.56
CA ALA A 78 7.05 -12.02 -7.51
C ALA A 78 7.20 -12.64 -6.10
N ASN A 79 6.93 -11.87 -5.05
CA ASN A 79 7.10 -12.27 -3.66
C ASN A 79 5.79 -12.69 -2.95
N GLY A 80 4.77 -13.09 -3.68
CA GLY A 80 3.53 -13.63 -3.11
C GLY A 80 2.26 -12.89 -3.52
N GLY A 81 2.37 -11.73 -4.16
CA GLY A 81 1.23 -10.98 -4.70
C GLY A 81 0.62 -11.57 -5.97
N GLY A 82 1.18 -12.67 -6.48
CA GLY A 82 0.70 -13.34 -7.70
C GLY A 82 -0.78 -13.71 -7.65
N GLY A 83 -1.44 -13.69 -8.83
CA GLY A 83 -2.87 -13.98 -8.96
C GLY A 83 -3.81 -12.86 -8.46
N THR A 84 -3.29 -11.72 -8.00
CA THR A 84 -4.11 -10.55 -7.67
C THR A 84 -4.37 -9.69 -8.91
N HIS A 85 -5.57 -9.11 -8.97
CA HIS A 85 -5.95 -8.27 -10.09
C HIS A 85 -5.36 -6.85 -9.95
N LEU A 86 -4.85 -6.31 -11.06
CA LEU A 86 -4.49 -4.90 -11.17
C LEU A 86 -5.69 -4.14 -11.76
N TYR A 87 -6.32 -3.32 -10.96
CA TYR A 87 -7.41 -2.44 -11.38
C TYR A 87 -6.84 -1.18 -12.01
N SER A 88 -7.50 -0.63 -13.03
CA SER A 88 -7.08 0.63 -13.65
C SER A 88 -8.30 1.48 -14.04
N THR A 89 -8.16 2.79 -13.83
CA THR A 89 -9.14 3.79 -14.30
C THR A 89 -8.80 4.32 -15.70
N GLY A 90 -7.65 3.93 -16.26
CA GLY A 90 -7.23 4.35 -17.60
C GLY A 90 -8.13 3.77 -18.71
N ALA A 91 -8.35 4.56 -19.77
CA ALA A 91 -9.03 4.15 -21.02
C ALA A 91 -10.37 3.42 -20.83
N THR A 92 -11.16 3.76 -19.81
CA THR A 92 -12.46 3.14 -19.54
C THR A 92 -13.62 3.97 -20.11
N PRO A 93 -14.75 3.34 -20.50
CA PRO A 93 -15.98 4.07 -20.84
C PRO A 93 -16.46 5.01 -19.74
N ILE A 94 -16.16 4.66 -18.47
CA ILE A 94 -16.51 5.47 -17.29
C ILE A 94 -15.80 6.82 -17.33
N LYS A 95 -14.54 6.87 -17.78
CA LYS A 95 -13.80 8.15 -17.89
C LYS A 95 -14.50 9.11 -18.85
N LYS A 96 -15.01 8.61 -19.99
CA LYS A 96 -15.78 9.42 -20.94
C LYS A 96 -17.08 9.92 -20.30
N LEU A 97 -17.81 9.03 -19.64
CA LEU A 97 -19.05 9.38 -18.94
C LEU A 97 -18.82 10.42 -17.83
N CYS A 98 -17.73 10.33 -17.11
CA CYS A 98 -17.33 11.35 -16.12
C CYS A 98 -17.14 12.71 -16.78
N LEU A 99 -16.39 12.78 -17.89
CA LEU A 99 -16.14 14.02 -18.61
C LEU A 99 -17.42 14.63 -19.17
N GLU A 100 -18.36 13.82 -19.67
CA GLU A 100 -19.66 14.26 -20.17
C GLU A 100 -20.56 14.85 -19.05
N ASN A 101 -20.23 14.59 -17.78
CA ASN A 101 -20.95 15.09 -16.61
C ASN A 101 -20.09 16.04 -15.74
N ASP A 102 -19.12 16.72 -16.32
CA ASP A 102 -18.21 17.65 -15.64
C ASP A 102 -17.45 17.04 -14.45
N LEU A 103 -17.24 15.72 -14.46
CA LEU A 103 -16.46 15.00 -13.47
C LEU A 103 -15.08 14.63 -14.03
N HIS A 104 -14.05 14.70 -13.19
CA HIS A 104 -12.70 14.31 -13.54
C HIS A 104 -12.30 13.02 -12.85
N LEU A 105 -12.17 11.93 -13.63
CA LEU A 105 -11.67 10.66 -13.12
C LEU A 105 -10.14 10.66 -13.15
N LEU A 106 -9.52 10.49 -11.98
CA LEU A 106 -8.06 10.42 -11.87
C LEU A 106 -7.51 9.14 -12.51
N ASP A 107 -6.39 9.26 -13.22
CA ASP A 107 -5.69 8.12 -13.79
C ASP A 107 -4.87 7.41 -12.71
N ALA A 108 -5.23 6.17 -12.41
CA ALA A 108 -4.54 5.34 -11.46
C ALA A 108 -4.65 3.86 -11.80
N SER A 109 -3.63 3.11 -11.45
CA SER A 109 -3.72 1.65 -11.32
C SER A 109 -3.57 1.28 -9.85
N VAL A 110 -4.31 0.27 -9.40
CA VAL A 110 -4.32 -0.17 -8.00
C VAL A 110 -4.24 -1.68 -7.95
N ARG A 111 -3.24 -2.20 -7.27
CA ARG A 111 -3.20 -3.61 -6.89
C ARG A 111 -3.71 -3.76 -5.48
N HIS A 112 -4.72 -4.61 -5.30
CA HIS A 112 -5.28 -4.92 -4.01
C HIS A 112 -4.85 -6.33 -3.60
N LEU A 113 -3.86 -6.44 -2.73
CA LEU A 113 -3.36 -7.71 -2.22
C LEU A 113 -4.33 -8.32 -1.19
N GLY A 114 -4.98 -7.50 -0.40
CA GLY A 114 -5.66 -7.91 0.82
C GLY A 114 -4.68 -8.07 2.00
N THR A 115 -5.19 -8.09 3.21
CA THR A 115 -4.39 -8.12 4.43
C THR A 115 -3.48 -9.34 4.50
N ASP A 116 -4.00 -10.53 4.18
CA ASP A 116 -3.26 -11.79 4.30
C ASP A 116 -2.10 -11.87 3.32
N LYS A 117 -2.34 -11.57 2.04
CA LYS A 117 -1.28 -11.58 1.02
C LYS A 117 -0.26 -10.47 1.23
N ASN A 118 -0.68 -9.33 1.77
CA ASN A 118 0.23 -8.24 2.10
C ASN A 118 1.29 -8.68 3.12
N LEU A 119 0.89 -9.45 4.13
CA LEU A 119 1.82 -10.02 5.10
C LEU A 119 2.77 -11.03 4.45
N VAL A 120 2.26 -11.92 3.60
CA VAL A 120 3.08 -12.90 2.86
C VAL A 120 4.15 -12.21 2.01
N VAL A 121 3.76 -11.16 1.27
CA VAL A 121 4.71 -10.38 0.46
C VAL A 121 5.80 -9.77 1.34
N LEU A 122 5.44 -9.18 2.47
CA LEU A 122 6.40 -8.58 3.38
C LEU A 122 7.31 -9.59 4.07
N GLU A 123 6.86 -10.82 4.30
CA GLU A 123 7.69 -11.91 4.84
C GLU A 123 8.71 -12.43 3.82
N HIS A 124 8.40 -12.36 2.52
CA HIS A 124 9.29 -12.80 1.45
C HIS A 124 10.29 -11.74 0.98
N LEU A 125 10.10 -10.48 1.32
CA LEU A 125 11.00 -9.36 1.01
C LEU A 125 12.15 -9.24 2.02
#